data_b8d5882976a188ee97dffcca7a024142
#
_entry.id   b8d5882976a188ee97dffcca7a024142
#
_cell.length_a   1.000
_cell.length_b   1.000
_cell.length_c   1.000
_cell.angle_alpha   90.00
_cell.angle_beta   90.00
_cell.angle_gamma   90.00
#
_symmetry.space_group_name_H-M   'P 1'
#
loop_
_entity.id
_entity.type
_entity.pdbx_description
1 polymer ?
#
loop_
_entity_poly.entity_id
_entity_poly.type
_entity_poly.pdbx_seq_one_letter_code
_entity_poly.pdbx_strand_id
1 'polypeptide(L)'
;MIKDDRIYQVLLKYNFDLFRGDKNITEYMREHCNQFYCDICDAVKGDNSFLGEDFVNLLKDELGELQDICLIIPEILELNDRGLIKATYEKGFQLFERMKPYFYTRYSWRENGGFYYRIRQGDFRIKAGEDSKEKKMQLFHIKTTLRNRVGAYRYSVAGSPCLYLASDRELAWFECGMPKQFSYCQMLIDEDNDNGLVLVDFSFRPVDVLSSITCWLLNARLQDKKDVDVYYKFLLRYIMIYPIAAACSVKVKDRNTKFVEEYVFPQLFMQWIRETDEFDGVRYKSSLNTNLVDGMGAINIALPVKEYRADGLDRRLA
;
A
#
# COMPACT_ATOMS: atom_id res chain seq x y z
N MET A 1 25.49 15.52 12.01
CA MET A 1 24.10 15.55 12.53
C MET A 1 23.17 14.79 11.58
N ILE A 2 21.83 14.85 11.73
CA ILE A 2 20.85 14.06 10.93
C ILE A 2 21.11 14.08 9.43
N LYS A 3 21.47 15.24 8.86
CA LYS A 3 21.74 15.39 7.42
C LYS A 3 23.01 14.68 6.94
N ASP A 4 23.83 14.22 7.83
CA ASP A 4 25.09 13.55 7.49
C ASP A 4 24.96 12.03 7.59
N ASP A 5 23.87 11.54 8.19
CA ASP A 5 23.58 10.11 8.30
C ASP A 5 23.28 9.49 6.93
N ARG A 6 24.06 8.52 6.55
CA ARG A 6 24.04 7.94 5.19
C ARG A 6 22.79 7.14 4.92
N ILE A 7 22.30 6.36 5.89
CA ILE A 7 21.04 5.61 5.74
C ILE A 7 19.88 6.59 5.56
N TYR A 8 19.85 7.66 6.36
CA TYR A 8 18.85 8.72 6.24
C TYR A 8 18.85 9.35 4.84
N GLN A 9 20.04 9.69 4.31
CA GLN A 9 20.19 10.27 2.98
C GLN A 9 19.72 9.33 1.86
N VAL A 10 20.05 8.05 1.98
CA VAL A 10 19.61 7.04 1.00
C VAL A 10 18.10 6.93 1.01
N LEU A 11 17.47 6.77 2.16
CA LEU A 11 16.02 6.60 2.24
C LEU A 11 15.26 7.80 1.65
N LEU A 12 15.76 9.02 1.80
CA LEU A 12 15.11 10.20 1.19
C LEU A 12 15.05 10.15 -0.35
N LYS A 13 15.94 9.42 -1.01
CA LYS A 13 15.91 9.25 -2.48
C LYS A 13 14.76 8.34 -2.93
N TYR A 14 14.37 7.39 -2.08
CA TYR A 14 13.45 6.31 -2.42
C TYR A 14 11.99 6.66 -2.10
N ASN A 15 11.45 7.65 -2.81
CA ASN A 15 10.04 8.00 -2.75
C ASN A 15 9.19 7.11 -3.68
N PHE A 16 7.86 7.24 -3.61
CA PHE A 16 6.93 6.47 -4.44
C PHE A 16 6.52 7.20 -5.74
N ASP A 17 7.32 8.16 -6.20
CA ASP A 17 7.15 8.78 -7.51
C ASP A 17 7.86 7.95 -8.60
N LEU A 18 7.41 6.70 -8.77
CA LEU A 18 8.06 5.69 -9.58
C LEU A 18 7.45 5.66 -10.98
N PHE A 19 8.27 5.92 -11.99
CA PHE A 19 7.86 5.92 -13.38
C PHE A 19 8.84 5.11 -14.23
N ARG A 20 8.36 4.04 -14.87
CA ARG A 20 9.21 3.09 -15.60
C ARG A 20 9.71 3.56 -16.98
N GLY A 21 9.17 4.68 -17.49
CA GLY A 21 9.52 5.16 -18.82
C GLY A 21 9.13 4.16 -19.92
N ASP A 22 10.09 3.83 -20.79
CA ASP A 22 9.88 2.86 -21.88
C ASP A 22 10.22 1.42 -21.51
N LYS A 23 10.81 1.18 -20.33
CA LYS A 23 11.10 -0.16 -19.85
C LYS A 23 9.84 -0.95 -19.57
N ASN A 24 9.87 -2.27 -19.70
CA ASN A 24 8.83 -3.12 -19.13
C ASN A 24 8.95 -3.14 -17.60
N ILE A 25 7.89 -3.59 -16.93
CA ILE A 25 7.82 -3.53 -15.46
C ILE A 25 8.90 -4.41 -14.81
N THR A 26 9.22 -5.56 -15.40
CA THR A 26 10.21 -6.51 -14.87
C THR A 26 11.62 -5.92 -14.92
N GLU A 27 12.00 -5.32 -16.04
CA GLU A 27 13.30 -4.66 -16.19
C GLU A 27 13.45 -3.48 -15.25
N TYR A 28 12.41 -2.63 -15.18
CA TYR A 28 12.37 -1.48 -14.28
C TYR A 28 12.54 -1.91 -12.83
N MET A 29 11.76 -2.90 -12.35
CA MET A 29 11.84 -3.36 -10.96
C MET A 29 13.17 -4.05 -10.66
N ARG A 30 13.76 -4.77 -11.60
CA ARG A 30 15.09 -5.38 -11.43
C ARG A 30 16.16 -4.31 -11.17
N GLU A 31 16.18 -3.26 -11.95
CA GLU A 31 17.12 -2.15 -11.75
C GLU A 31 16.84 -1.40 -10.46
N HIS A 32 15.59 -1.08 -10.21
CA HIS A 32 15.20 -0.32 -9.02
C HIS A 32 15.50 -1.06 -7.70
N CYS A 33 15.16 -2.33 -7.62
CA CYS A 33 15.43 -3.16 -6.45
C CYS A 33 16.94 -3.37 -6.23
N ASN A 34 17.68 -3.63 -7.32
CA ASN A 34 19.15 -3.78 -7.25
C ASN A 34 19.82 -2.47 -6.77
N GLN A 35 19.41 -1.34 -7.32
CA GLN A 35 19.96 -0.04 -6.91
C GLN A 35 19.62 0.27 -5.45
N PHE A 36 18.39 0.01 -5.01
CA PHE A 36 17.99 0.18 -3.61
C PHE A 36 18.86 -0.66 -2.67
N TYR A 37 19.03 -1.94 -2.97
CA TYR A 37 19.87 -2.83 -2.18
C TYR A 37 21.33 -2.36 -2.12
N CYS A 38 21.92 -2.00 -3.25
CA CYS A 38 23.30 -1.48 -3.31
C CYS A 38 23.46 -0.19 -2.50
N ASP A 39 22.53 0.76 -2.64
CA ASP A 39 22.56 2.03 -1.91
C ASP A 39 22.45 1.81 -0.39
N ILE A 40 21.62 0.85 0.06
CA ILE A 40 21.55 0.47 1.49
C ILE A 40 22.85 -0.19 1.96
N CYS A 41 23.42 -1.12 1.18
CA CYS A 41 24.71 -1.76 1.51
C CYS A 41 25.86 -0.75 1.63
N ASP A 42 25.86 0.26 0.80
CA ASP A 42 26.88 1.31 0.86
C ASP A 42 26.62 2.29 2.02
N ALA A 43 25.35 2.56 2.31
CA ALA A 43 24.98 3.44 3.43
C ALA A 43 25.38 2.85 4.79
N VAL A 44 25.23 1.56 5.01
CA VAL A 44 25.61 0.92 6.30
C VAL A 44 27.12 0.93 6.57
N LYS A 45 27.96 1.20 5.53
CA LYS A 45 29.43 1.36 5.67
C LYS A 45 29.83 2.81 5.94
N GLY A 46 28.90 3.76 5.79
CA GLY A 46 29.16 5.18 5.95
C GLY A 46 28.99 5.71 7.37
N ASP A 47 29.00 7.02 7.51
CA ASP A 47 28.70 7.68 8.78
C ASP A 47 27.20 7.63 9.05
N ASN A 48 26.81 6.93 10.13
CA ASN A 48 25.45 6.77 10.62
C ASN A 48 25.35 7.16 12.10
N SER A 49 26.10 8.20 12.50
CA SER A 49 26.19 8.65 13.89
C SER A 49 24.86 9.10 14.48
N PHE A 50 23.89 9.48 13.65
CA PHE A 50 22.56 9.86 14.11
C PHE A 50 21.70 8.64 14.47
N LEU A 51 21.60 7.65 13.60
CA LEU A 51 20.86 6.40 13.89
C LEU A 51 21.62 5.55 14.92
N GLY A 52 22.95 5.52 14.87
CA GLY A 52 23.80 4.81 15.81
C GLY A 52 24.16 3.38 15.39
N GLU A 53 25.17 2.85 16.06
CA GLU A 53 25.72 1.51 15.73
C GLU A 53 24.70 0.39 15.94
N ASP A 54 23.83 0.50 16.95
CA ASP A 54 22.81 -0.52 17.23
C ASP A 54 21.85 -0.69 16.06
N PHE A 55 21.38 0.41 15.46
CA PHE A 55 20.53 0.33 14.26
C PHE A 55 21.30 -0.22 13.06
N VAL A 56 22.54 0.25 12.85
CA VAL A 56 23.38 -0.23 11.74
C VAL A 56 23.62 -1.74 11.83
N ASN A 57 23.88 -2.27 13.03
CA ASN A 57 24.04 -3.71 13.24
C ASN A 57 22.75 -4.46 12.99
N LEU A 58 21.61 -3.97 13.52
CA LEU A 58 20.30 -4.55 13.26
C LEU A 58 20.00 -4.63 11.74
N LEU A 59 20.31 -3.57 10.98
CA LEU A 59 20.10 -3.55 9.54
C LEU A 59 21.09 -4.48 8.80
N LYS A 60 22.34 -4.59 9.26
CA LYS A 60 23.33 -5.51 8.67
C LYS A 60 22.88 -6.97 8.77
N ASP A 61 22.28 -7.35 9.88
CA ASP A 61 21.79 -8.73 10.09
C ASP A 61 20.67 -9.08 9.09
N GLU A 62 19.94 -8.07 8.60
CA GLU A 62 18.81 -8.24 7.66
C GLU A 62 19.20 -8.01 6.19
N LEU A 63 20.45 -7.66 5.86
CA LEU A 63 20.85 -7.38 4.47
C LEU A 63 20.68 -8.59 3.55
N GLY A 64 20.88 -9.81 4.04
CA GLY A 64 20.67 -11.03 3.27
C GLY A 64 19.19 -11.20 2.88
N GLU A 65 18.29 -11.00 3.82
CA GLU A 65 16.84 -11.04 3.57
C GLU A 65 16.42 -9.93 2.62
N LEU A 66 16.93 -8.71 2.79
CA LEU A 66 16.65 -7.60 1.89
C LEU A 66 17.12 -7.89 0.44
N GLN A 67 18.28 -8.52 0.28
CA GLN A 67 18.80 -8.95 -1.02
C GLN A 67 17.83 -9.94 -1.69
N ASP A 68 17.41 -10.93 -0.96
CA ASP A 68 16.48 -11.95 -1.44
C ASP A 68 15.16 -11.34 -1.92
N ILE A 69 14.58 -10.41 -1.14
CA ILE A 69 13.36 -9.69 -1.53
C ILE A 69 13.57 -8.94 -2.84
N CYS A 70 14.69 -8.21 -2.95
CA CYS A 70 15.05 -7.44 -4.14
C CYS A 70 15.26 -8.32 -5.40
N LEU A 71 15.70 -9.55 -5.24
CA LEU A 71 15.87 -10.52 -6.33
C LEU A 71 14.56 -11.21 -6.71
N ILE A 72 13.75 -11.58 -5.74
CA ILE A 72 12.52 -12.36 -5.95
C ILE A 72 11.44 -11.53 -6.66
N ILE A 73 11.32 -10.23 -6.39
CA ILE A 73 10.30 -9.37 -7.02
C ILE A 73 10.38 -9.39 -8.56
N PRO A 74 11.53 -9.09 -9.19
CA PRO A 74 11.64 -9.18 -10.65
C PRO A 74 11.48 -10.60 -11.17
N GLU A 75 11.84 -11.65 -10.41
CA GLU A 75 11.60 -13.04 -10.83
C GLU A 75 10.10 -13.37 -10.89
N ILE A 76 9.30 -12.88 -9.93
CA ILE A 76 7.83 -13.01 -9.94
C ILE A 76 7.26 -12.38 -11.20
N LEU A 77 7.70 -11.17 -11.54
CA LEU A 77 7.25 -10.45 -12.72
C LEU A 77 7.67 -11.18 -14.00
N GLU A 78 8.89 -11.71 -14.08
CA GLU A 78 9.38 -12.51 -15.20
C GLU A 78 8.56 -13.80 -15.41
N LEU A 79 8.19 -14.49 -14.35
CA LEU A 79 7.28 -15.64 -14.43
C LEU A 79 5.93 -15.24 -15.03
N ASN A 80 5.41 -14.08 -14.67
CA ASN A 80 4.18 -13.55 -15.25
C ASN A 80 4.33 -13.21 -16.72
N ASP A 81 5.43 -12.55 -17.12
CA ASP A 81 5.73 -12.20 -18.52
C ASP A 81 5.79 -13.43 -19.42
N ARG A 82 6.25 -14.56 -18.86
CA ARG A 82 6.29 -15.86 -19.53
C ARG A 82 4.94 -16.58 -19.54
N GLY A 83 3.88 -16.01 -18.95
CA GLY A 83 2.56 -16.63 -18.82
C GLY A 83 2.49 -17.78 -17.81
N LEU A 84 3.48 -17.95 -16.95
CA LEU A 84 3.55 -18.99 -15.94
C LEU A 84 2.76 -18.60 -14.69
N ILE A 85 1.47 -18.37 -14.83
CA ILE A 85 0.59 -17.77 -13.81
C ILE A 85 0.64 -18.52 -12.48
N LYS A 86 0.56 -19.86 -12.51
CA LYS A 86 0.62 -20.68 -11.28
C LYS A 86 1.92 -20.43 -10.52
N ALA A 87 3.08 -20.51 -11.21
CA ALA A 87 4.37 -20.26 -10.58
C ALA A 87 4.52 -18.83 -10.06
N THR A 88 3.95 -17.84 -10.76
CA THR A 88 3.89 -16.44 -10.31
C THR A 88 3.17 -16.33 -8.95
N TYR A 89 2.00 -16.96 -8.81
CA TYR A 89 1.22 -16.93 -7.57
C TYR A 89 1.93 -17.68 -6.44
N GLU A 90 2.43 -18.89 -6.70
CA GLU A 90 3.15 -19.69 -5.70
C GLU A 90 4.37 -18.94 -5.15
N LYS A 91 5.19 -18.35 -6.04
CA LYS A 91 6.37 -17.60 -5.63
C LYS A 91 6.01 -16.29 -4.91
N GLY A 92 5.00 -15.57 -5.38
CA GLY A 92 4.52 -14.36 -4.72
C GLY A 92 3.97 -14.62 -3.32
N PHE A 93 3.17 -15.64 -3.15
CA PHE A 93 2.61 -16.01 -1.86
C PHE A 93 3.69 -16.45 -0.87
N GLN A 94 4.69 -17.21 -1.33
CA GLN A 94 5.85 -17.55 -0.49
C GLN A 94 6.60 -16.30 -0.01
N LEU A 95 6.82 -15.31 -0.88
CA LEU A 95 7.42 -14.04 -0.51
C LEU A 95 6.57 -13.31 0.55
N PHE A 96 5.26 -13.19 0.33
CA PHE A 96 4.38 -12.43 1.24
C PHE A 96 4.23 -13.11 2.60
N GLU A 97 4.14 -14.44 2.65
CA GLU A 97 4.16 -15.21 3.91
C GLU A 97 5.45 -14.96 4.71
N ARG A 98 6.60 -14.99 4.02
CA ARG A 98 7.90 -14.71 4.65
C ARG A 98 7.97 -13.28 5.19
N MET A 99 7.33 -12.34 4.49
CA MET A 99 7.35 -10.92 4.86
C MET A 99 6.31 -10.51 5.89
N LYS A 100 5.41 -11.38 6.30
CA LYS A 100 4.37 -11.10 7.31
C LYS A 100 4.87 -10.36 8.56
N PRO A 101 6.01 -10.72 9.18
CA PRO A 101 6.50 -10.04 10.37
C PRO A 101 6.78 -8.55 10.17
N TYR A 102 7.05 -8.15 8.92
CA TYR A 102 7.33 -6.76 8.56
C TYR A 102 6.07 -5.98 8.18
N PHE A 103 4.98 -6.64 7.74
CA PHE A 103 3.73 -5.99 7.35
C PHE A 103 2.89 -5.47 8.50
N TYR A 104 3.34 -5.67 9.73
CA TYR A 104 2.54 -5.30 10.88
C TYR A 104 2.12 -3.84 10.86
N THR A 105 0.79 -3.62 10.89
CA THR A 105 0.19 -2.33 11.14
C THR A 105 -1.09 -2.49 11.94
N ARG A 106 -0.99 -2.40 13.26
CA ARG A 106 -2.13 -1.90 14.05
C ARG A 106 -2.17 -0.39 13.80
N TYR A 107 -3.01 0.02 12.90
CA TYR A 107 -3.18 1.42 12.60
C TYR A 107 -4.21 2.00 13.56
N SER A 108 -3.83 3.00 14.33
CA SER A 108 -4.79 3.82 15.05
C SER A 108 -5.42 4.79 14.07
N TRP A 109 -6.63 4.51 13.65
CA TRP A 109 -7.46 5.36 12.78
C TRP A 109 -7.73 6.73 13.37
N ARG A 110 -7.63 6.88 14.70
CA ARG A 110 -7.82 8.12 15.45
C ARG A 110 -6.97 9.27 14.95
N GLU A 111 -5.77 8.98 14.47
CA GLU A 111 -4.86 9.99 13.94
C GLU A 111 -5.33 10.61 12.62
N ASN A 112 -6.22 9.92 11.87
CA ASN A 112 -6.73 10.37 10.56
C ASN A 112 -8.24 10.65 10.56
N GLY A 113 -8.89 10.71 11.70
CA GLY A 113 -10.32 11.01 11.79
C GLY A 113 -11.26 9.90 11.35
N GLY A 114 -10.75 8.73 10.93
CA GLY A 114 -11.56 7.53 10.62
C GLY A 114 -12.50 7.64 9.41
N PHE A 115 -12.59 8.80 8.75
CA PHE A 115 -13.50 9.02 7.64
C PHE A 115 -12.82 8.79 6.30
N TYR A 116 -13.51 8.02 5.43
CA TYR A 116 -13.11 7.76 4.05
C TYR A 116 -14.26 8.04 3.10
N TYR A 117 -13.92 8.29 1.84
CA TYR A 117 -14.87 8.70 0.82
C TYR A 117 -14.87 7.72 -0.35
N ARG A 118 -16.06 7.49 -0.88
CA ARG A 118 -16.26 6.76 -2.12
C ARG A 118 -17.13 7.56 -3.05
N ILE A 119 -16.76 7.60 -4.33
CA ILE A 119 -17.53 8.21 -5.40
C ILE A 119 -17.91 7.16 -6.42
N ARG A 120 -19.11 7.26 -6.97
CA ARG A 120 -19.56 6.53 -8.15
C ARG A 120 -20.25 7.45 -9.13
N GLN A 121 -19.98 7.27 -10.41
CA GLN A 121 -20.68 7.95 -11.48
C GLN A 121 -22.16 7.58 -11.46
N GLY A 122 -23.03 8.58 -11.59
CA GLY A 122 -24.48 8.43 -11.60
C GLY A 122 -25.18 9.09 -10.41
N ASP A 123 -26.51 9.02 -10.42
CA ASP A 123 -27.38 9.56 -9.38
C ASP A 123 -27.93 8.44 -8.51
N PHE A 124 -27.39 8.32 -7.30
CA PHE A 124 -27.83 7.37 -6.27
C PHE A 124 -28.49 8.07 -5.09
N ARG A 125 -29.04 9.27 -5.28
CA ARG A 125 -29.74 10.00 -4.21
C ARG A 125 -30.96 9.22 -3.74
N ILE A 126 -31.16 9.22 -2.42
CA ILE A 126 -32.36 8.64 -1.80
C ILE A 126 -33.52 9.60 -2.04
N LYS A 127 -34.55 9.13 -2.72
CA LYS A 127 -35.80 9.88 -2.93
C LYS A 127 -36.83 9.49 -1.86
N ALA A 128 -37.81 10.37 -1.64
CA ALA A 128 -38.89 10.07 -0.70
C ALA A 128 -39.61 8.77 -1.11
N GLY A 129 -39.77 7.86 -0.14
CA GLY A 129 -40.43 6.56 -0.38
C GLY A 129 -39.51 5.44 -0.89
N GLU A 130 -38.23 5.73 -1.20
CA GLU A 130 -37.28 4.68 -1.59
C GLU A 130 -36.63 4.01 -0.35
N ASP A 131 -36.27 2.73 -0.47
CA ASP A 131 -35.49 2.04 0.55
C ASP A 131 -34.08 2.66 0.63
N SER A 132 -33.85 3.38 1.73
CA SER A 132 -32.57 4.04 1.98
C SER A 132 -31.41 3.02 2.12
N LYS A 133 -31.69 1.81 2.60
CA LYS A 133 -30.69 0.75 2.77
C LYS A 133 -30.21 0.25 1.40
N GLU A 134 -31.11 -0.04 0.49
CA GLU A 134 -30.75 -0.51 -0.85
C GLU A 134 -29.91 0.54 -1.61
N LYS A 135 -30.29 1.81 -1.51
CA LYS A 135 -29.55 2.93 -2.15
C LYS A 135 -28.14 3.10 -1.55
N LYS A 136 -28.00 3.04 -0.22
CA LYS A 136 -26.68 3.08 0.45
C LYS A 136 -25.80 1.92 -0.02
N MET A 137 -26.37 0.71 -0.14
CA MET A 137 -25.63 -0.46 -0.61
C MET A 137 -25.14 -0.33 -2.06
N GLN A 138 -25.74 0.51 -2.89
CA GLN A 138 -25.24 0.81 -4.25
C GLN A 138 -23.92 1.60 -4.22
N LEU A 139 -23.63 2.33 -3.15
CA LEU A 139 -22.34 3.03 -2.95
C LEU A 139 -21.30 2.17 -2.23
N PHE A 140 -21.68 0.99 -1.77
CA PHE A 140 -20.78 0.00 -1.19
C PHE A 140 -20.00 -0.75 -2.27
N HIS A 141 -19.38 -1.90 -1.96
CA HIS A 141 -18.71 -2.69 -3.00
C HIS A 141 -19.72 -3.30 -4.00
N ILE A 142 -19.24 -3.64 -5.19
CA ILE A 142 -20.08 -4.33 -6.18
C ILE A 142 -20.41 -5.72 -5.62
N LYS A 143 -21.70 -6.09 -5.66
CA LYS A 143 -22.15 -7.43 -5.25
C LYS A 143 -21.42 -8.52 -6.04
N THR A 144 -21.04 -9.60 -5.39
CA THR A 144 -20.39 -10.75 -6.04
C THR A 144 -21.23 -11.34 -7.17
N THR A 145 -22.58 -11.25 -7.08
CA THR A 145 -23.52 -11.63 -8.13
C THR A 145 -23.41 -10.77 -9.39
N LEU A 146 -22.79 -9.57 -9.30
CA LEU A 146 -22.56 -8.63 -10.41
C LEU A 146 -21.09 -8.56 -10.81
N ARG A 147 -20.30 -9.59 -10.49
CA ARG A 147 -18.85 -9.63 -10.73
C ARG A 147 -18.45 -9.39 -12.18
N ASN A 148 -19.31 -9.68 -13.14
CA ASN A 148 -19.11 -9.40 -14.56
C ASN A 148 -18.95 -7.90 -14.89
N ARG A 149 -19.30 -7.00 -13.97
CA ARG A 149 -19.11 -5.54 -14.08
C ARG A 149 -17.81 -5.04 -13.46
N VAL A 150 -17.01 -5.93 -12.84
CA VAL A 150 -15.76 -5.58 -12.19
C VAL A 150 -14.63 -5.69 -13.20
N GLY A 151 -14.04 -4.53 -13.56
CA GLY A 151 -12.82 -4.46 -14.36
C GLY A 151 -11.55 -4.78 -13.56
N ALA A 152 -10.41 -4.77 -14.23
CA ALA A 152 -9.10 -4.84 -13.60
C ALA A 152 -8.72 -3.45 -13.08
N TYR A 153 -8.31 -3.39 -11.80
CA TYR A 153 -7.78 -2.19 -11.16
C TYR A 153 -6.48 -2.54 -10.43
N ARG A 154 -5.80 -1.56 -9.86
CA ARG A 154 -4.50 -1.77 -9.22
C ARG A 154 -4.48 -2.95 -8.25
N TYR A 155 -5.47 -3.08 -7.38
CA TYR A 155 -5.58 -4.13 -6.37
C TYR A 155 -6.74 -5.10 -6.61
N SER A 156 -7.26 -5.19 -7.83
CA SER A 156 -8.30 -6.19 -8.14
C SER A 156 -8.17 -6.70 -9.56
N VAL A 157 -8.13 -8.01 -9.69
CA VAL A 157 -8.27 -8.69 -10.98
C VAL A 157 -9.71 -8.57 -11.47
N ALA A 158 -9.92 -8.64 -12.78
CA ALA A 158 -11.26 -8.60 -13.36
C ALA A 158 -12.18 -9.68 -12.75
N GLY A 159 -13.39 -9.29 -12.39
CA GLY A 159 -14.36 -10.17 -11.75
C GLY A 159 -14.17 -10.40 -10.24
N SER A 160 -13.17 -9.78 -9.60
CA SER A 160 -12.95 -9.85 -8.15
C SER A 160 -13.29 -8.52 -7.49
N PRO A 161 -14.47 -8.40 -6.84
CA PRO A 161 -14.88 -7.15 -6.21
C PRO A 161 -13.92 -6.70 -5.10
N CYS A 162 -13.70 -5.39 -5.06
CA CYS A 162 -12.92 -4.73 -4.03
C CYS A 162 -13.59 -3.39 -3.68
N LEU A 163 -13.60 -3.03 -2.41
CA LEU A 163 -14.06 -1.72 -1.96
C LEU A 163 -12.87 -0.77 -1.95
N TYR A 164 -12.93 0.28 -2.78
CA TYR A 164 -11.94 1.34 -2.82
C TYR A 164 -12.46 2.57 -2.12
N LEU A 165 -11.66 3.12 -1.23
CA LEU A 165 -11.97 4.30 -0.44
C LEU A 165 -10.80 5.27 -0.52
N ALA A 166 -11.06 6.57 -0.44
CA ALA A 166 -10.06 7.62 -0.42
C ALA A 166 -10.15 8.45 0.86
N SER A 167 -9.02 8.93 1.36
CA SER A 167 -8.96 9.77 2.56
C SER A 167 -9.60 11.15 2.38
N ASP A 168 -9.84 11.54 1.14
CA ASP A 168 -10.40 12.84 0.79
C ASP A 168 -11.43 12.71 -0.34
N ARG A 169 -12.45 13.58 -0.36
CA ARG A 169 -13.51 13.57 -1.35
C ARG A 169 -13.00 13.95 -2.75
N GLU A 170 -12.10 14.90 -2.85
CA GLU A 170 -11.52 15.30 -4.12
C GLU A 170 -10.67 14.19 -4.70
N LEU A 171 -9.86 13.53 -3.86
CA LEU A 171 -9.12 12.35 -4.26
C LEU A 171 -10.04 11.25 -4.79
N ALA A 172 -11.15 10.96 -4.10
CA ALA A 172 -12.13 9.98 -4.57
C ALA A 172 -12.72 10.37 -5.93
N TRP A 173 -12.93 11.66 -6.20
CA TRP A 173 -13.42 12.16 -7.47
C TRP A 173 -12.37 12.02 -8.59
N PHE A 174 -11.11 12.32 -8.31
CA PHE A 174 -10.01 12.09 -9.25
C PHE A 174 -9.85 10.61 -9.60
N GLU A 175 -9.85 9.74 -8.58
CA GLU A 175 -9.74 8.28 -8.80
C GLU A 175 -10.92 7.72 -9.59
N CYS A 176 -12.09 8.33 -9.49
CA CYS A 176 -13.27 7.96 -10.26
C CYS A 176 -13.28 8.52 -11.71
N GLY A 177 -12.23 9.24 -12.13
CA GLY A 177 -12.11 9.84 -13.46
C GLY A 177 -12.85 11.17 -13.65
N MET A 178 -13.05 11.91 -12.58
CA MET A 178 -13.66 13.25 -12.58
C MET A 178 -15.04 13.32 -13.26
N PRO A 179 -15.99 12.44 -12.92
CA PRO A 179 -17.29 12.43 -13.56
C PRO A 179 -18.06 13.74 -13.31
N LYS A 180 -18.77 14.25 -14.33
CA LYS A 180 -19.62 15.45 -14.19
C LYS A 180 -20.82 15.23 -13.29
N GLN A 181 -21.35 14.00 -13.27
CA GLN A 181 -22.48 13.61 -12.43
C GLN A 181 -22.06 12.39 -11.60
N PHE A 182 -22.13 12.52 -10.29
CA PHE A 182 -21.72 11.49 -9.37
C PHE A 182 -22.49 11.56 -8.05
N SER A 183 -22.49 10.46 -7.35
CA SER A 183 -22.89 10.38 -5.94
C SER A 183 -21.70 9.98 -5.09
N TYR A 184 -21.65 10.46 -3.87
CA TYR A 184 -20.62 10.09 -2.91
C TYR A 184 -21.22 9.60 -1.60
N CYS A 185 -20.46 8.80 -0.88
CA CYS A 185 -20.71 8.48 0.52
C CYS A 185 -19.44 8.71 1.33
N GLN A 186 -19.64 9.03 2.58
CA GLN A 186 -18.63 9.02 3.62
C GLN A 186 -18.81 7.74 4.43
N MET A 187 -17.72 7.04 4.67
CA MET A 187 -17.68 5.82 5.47
C MET A 187 -16.80 6.07 6.68
N LEU A 188 -17.31 5.72 7.85
CA LEU A 188 -16.53 5.66 9.08
C LEU A 188 -16.04 4.23 9.23
N ILE A 189 -14.75 4.08 9.44
CA ILE A 189 -14.19 2.79 9.85
C ILE A 189 -14.23 2.80 11.39
N ASP A 190 -15.12 1.97 11.95
CA ASP A 190 -15.36 1.88 13.39
C ASP A 190 -14.18 1.18 14.08
N GLU A 191 -13.66 1.81 15.12
CA GLU A 191 -12.49 1.37 15.87
C GLU A 191 -12.84 0.64 17.17
N ASP A 192 -14.07 0.78 17.64
CA ASP A 192 -14.46 0.39 19.01
C ASP A 192 -14.67 -1.12 19.19
N ASN A 193 -14.50 -1.92 18.13
CA ASN A 193 -14.58 -3.36 18.20
C ASN A 193 -13.18 -3.99 18.15
N ASP A 194 -12.93 -4.98 18.99
CA ASP A 194 -11.75 -5.87 18.95
C ASP A 194 -11.54 -6.53 17.56
N ASN A 195 -12.47 -6.31 16.64
CA ASN A 195 -12.51 -6.76 15.25
C ASN A 195 -12.17 -5.66 14.24
N GLY A 196 -11.47 -4.59 14.63
CA GLY A 196 -11.06 -3.53 13.71
C GLY A 196 -10.28 -4.07 12.49
N LEU A 197 -10.43 -3.41 11.33
CA LEU A 197 -9.74 -3.81 10.11
C LEU A 197 -8.21 -3.72 10.27
N VAL A 198 -7.51 -4.77 9.87
CA VAL A 198 -6.04 -4.81 9.85
C VAL A 198 -5.56 -4.59 8.42
N LEU A 199 -4.84 -3.50 8.17
CA LEU A 199 -4.37 -3.16 6.83
C LEU A 199 -2.85 -3.22 6.74
N VAL A 200 -2.34 -3.72 5.61
CA VAL A 200 -0.94 -3.49 5.26
C VAL A 200 -0.80 -2.05 4.77
N ASP A 201 0.14 -1.30 5.30
CA ASP A 201 0.29 0.12 5.00
C ASP A 201 1.52 0.41 4.13
N PHE A 202 1.27 0.76 2.86
CA PHE A 202 2.25 1.24 1.88
C PHE A 202 2.16 2.75 1.64
N SER A 203 1.45 3.50 2.50
CA SER A 203 1.23 4.93 2.29
C SER A 203 2.34 5.83 2.85
N PHE A 204 3.21 5.32 3.71
CA PHE A 204 4.26 6.11 4.34
C PHE A 204 5.31 6.59 3.33
N ARG A 205 5.50 7.91 3.26
CA ARG A 205 6.61 8.48 2.51
C ARG A 205 7.90 8.42 3.34
N PRO A 206 9.08 8.31 2.70
CA PRO A 206 10.35 8.35 3.41
C PRO A 206 10.49 9.57 4.33
N VAL A 207 10.10 10.74 3.86
CA VAL A 207 10.18 11.98 4.63
C VAL A 207 9.33 11.93 5.90
N ASP A 208 8.14 11.32 5.86
CA ASP A 208 7.25 11.21 7.02
C ASP A 208 7.83 10.24 8.05
N VAL A 209 8.32 9.06 7.59
CA VAL A 209 8.97 8.06 8.44
C VAL A 209 10.20 8.64 9.11
N LEU A 210 11.08 9.26 8.34
CA LEU A 210 12.33 9.81 8.84
C LEU A 210 12.10 11.00 9.79
N SER A 211 11.08 11.83 9.53
CA SER A 211 10.69 12.90 10.45
C SER A 211 10.20 12.35 11.78
N SER A 212 9.37 11.31 11.76
CA SER A 212 8.88 10.65 12.96
C SER A 212 10.01 10.00 13.76
N ILE A 213 10.86 9.23 13.11
CA ILE A 213 12.04 8.62 13.73
C ILE A 213 12.94 9.69 14.35
N THR A 214 13.17 10.79 13.64
CA THR A 214 13.97 11.92 14.15
C THR A 214 13.37 12.49 15.44
N CYS A 215 12.07 12.78 15.44
CA CYS A 215 11.39 13.31 16.61
C CYS A 215 11.44 12.33 17.79
N TRP A 216 11.23 11.05 17.55
CA TRP A 216 11.23 10.01 18.60
C TRP A 216 12.62 9.79 19.20
N LEU A 217 13.66 9.69 18.37
CA LEU A 217 15.03 9.51 18.84
C LEU A 217 15.54 10.75 19.61
N LEU A 218 15.24 11.95 19.14
CA LEU A 218 15.61 13.17 19.86
C LEU A 218 14.88 13.25 21.21
N ASN A 219 13.59 12.95 21.24
CA ASN A 219 12.83 12.94 22.47
C ASN A 219 13.33 11.87 23.46
N ALA A 220 13.64 10.66 22.97
CA ALA A 220 14.22 9.60 23.81
C ALA A 220 15.56 10.00 24.42
N ARG A 221 16.44 10.66 23.64
CA ARG A 221 17.73 11.15 24.13
C ARG A 221 17.57 12.26 25.18
N LEU A 222 16.63 13.21 24.96
CA LEU A 222 16.37 14.30 25.91
C LEU A 222 15.78 13.79 27.24
N GLN A 223 15.06 12.65 27.21
CA GLN A 223 14.46 12.03 28.40
C GLN A 223 15.34 10.93 29.00
N ASP A 224 16.58 10.76 28.51
CA ASP A 224 17.52 9.71 28.91
C ASP A 224 16.89 8.28 28.83
N LYS A 225 16.01 8.08 27.86
CA LYS A 225 15.38 6.79 27.59
C LYS A 225 16.36 5.88 26.85
N LYS A 226 16.62 4.72 27.41
CA LYS A 226 17.52 3.72 26.82
C LYS A 226 16.85 2.81 25.82
N ASP A 227 15.52 2.65 25.92
CA ASP A 227 14.74 1.75 25.05
C ASP A 227 14.30 2.50 23.78
N VAL A 228 15.13 2.41 22.76
CA VAL A 228 14.85 2.95 21.40
C VAL A 228 14.53 1.83 20.38
N ASP A 229 14.50 0.58 20.83
CA ASP A 229 14.33 -0.61 19.97
C ASP A 229 13.04 -0.57 19.15
N VAL A 230 11.97 -0.02 19.73
CA VAL A 230 10.67 0.11 19.02
C VAL A 230 10.81 0.99 17.78
N TYR A 231 11.59 2.07 17.88
CA TYR A 231 11.81 3.00 16.76
C TYR A 231 12.71 2.39 15.69
N TYR A 232 13.74 1.66 16.12
CA TYR A 232 14.64 0.95 15.22
C TYR A 232 13.90 -0.18 14.48
N LYS A 233 13.08 -0.95 15.17
CA LYS A 233 12.22 -1.98 14.54
C LYS A 233 11.23 -1.38 13.54
N PHE A 234 10.67 -0.20 13.84
CA PHE A 234 9.79 0.50 12.90
C PHE A 234 10.53 0.92 11.63
N LEU A 235 11.72 1.53 11.76
CA LEU A 235 12.54 1.92 10.61
C LEU A 235 13.02 0.71 9.81
N LEU A 236 13.46 -0.35 10.48
CA LEU A 236 13.85 -1.60 9.83
C LEU A 236 12.70 -2.17 9.00
N ARG A 237 11.50 -2.28 9.59
CA ARG A 237 10.31 -2.76 8.86
C ARG A 237 10.04 -1.92 7.62
N TYR A 238 10.14 -0.61 7.73
CA TYR A 238 9.97 0.28 6.59
C TYR A 238 10.96 -0.03 5.47
N ILE A 239 12.25 -0.23 5.79
CA ILE A 239 13.29 -0.61 4.81
C ILE A 239 12.97 -1.95 4.16
N MET A 240 12.61 -2.96 4.96
CA MET A 240 12.34 -4.32 4.48
C MET A 240 11.11 -4.41 3.59
N ILE A 241 10.04 -3.66 3.86
CA ILE A 241 8.83 -3.67 3.04
C ILE A 241 8.93 -2.75 1.81
N TYR A 242 9.90 -1.83 1.76
CA TYR A 242 10.00 -0.85 0.69
C TYR A 242 10.00 -1.46 -0.71
N PRO A 243 10.75 -2.53 -1.05
CA PRO A 243 10.74 -3.10 -2.40
C PRO A 243 9.35 -3.59 -2.84
N ILE A 244 8.57 -4.19 -1.92
CA ILE A 244 7.19 -4.65 -2.17
C ILE A 244 6.26 -3.43 -2.35
N ALA A 245 6.36 -2.45 -1.49
CA ALA A 245 5.59 -1.22 -1.58
C ALA A 245 5.90 -0.46 -2.88
N ALA A 246 7.16 -0.43 -3.30
CA ALA A 246 7.60 0.14 -4.58
C ALA A 246 6.96 -0.59 -5.77
N ALA A 247 7.03 -1.94 -5.80
CA ALA A 247 6.42 -2.75 -6.84
C ALA A 247 4.89 -2.54 -6.95
N CYS A 248 4.23 -2.27 -5.82
CA CYS A 248 2.81 -1.92 -5.78
C CYS A 248 2.49 -0.48 -6.19
N SER A 249 3.50 0.41 -6.28
CA SER A 249 3.31 1.87 -6.41
C SER A 249 3.73 2.45 -7.75
N VAL A 250 4.29 1.65 -8.67
CA VAL A 250 4.72 2.12 -9.99
C VAL A 250 3.55 2.80 -10.71
N LYS A 251 3.77 4.01 -11.22
CA LYS A 251 2.77 4.77 -11.97
C LYS A 251 2.44 4.09 -13.28
N VAL A 252 1.15 4.04 -13.59
CA VAL A 252 0.65 3.48 -14.84
C VAL A 252 1.09 4.37 -16.01
N LYS A 253 1.77 3.77 -16.98
CA LYS A 253 2.22 4.46 -18.20
C LYS A 253 1.05 4.81 -19.11
N ASP A 254 0.17 3.84 -19.38
CA ASP A 254 -1.03 4.03 -20.21
C ASP A 254 -2.22 3.25 -19.62
N ARG A 255 -3.26 3.98 -19.26
CA ARG A 255 -4.51 3.42 -18.69
C ARG A 255 -5.46 2.85 -19.75
N ASN A 256 -5.23 3.14 -21.02
CA ASN A 256 -6.13 2.73 -22.12
C ASN A 256 -5.74 1.35 -22.70
N THR A 257 -4.69 0.73 -22.19
CA THR A 257 -4.28 -0.62 -22.61
C THR A 257 -5.21 -1.68 -22.01
N LYS A 258 -5.38 -2.80 -22.72
CA LYS A 258 -6.16 -3.94 -22.23
C LYS A 258 -5.48 -4.63 -21.03
N PHE A 259 -4.18 -4.59 -20.98
CA PHE A 259 -3.34 -5.15 -19.93
C PHE A 259 -2.42 -4.06 -19.39
N VAL A 260 -2.44 -3.85 -18.09
CA VAL A 260 -1.63 -2.86 -17.37
C VAL A 260 -0.59 -3.61 -16.56
N GLU A 261 0.66 -3.60 -17.03
CA GLU A 261 1.77 -4.33 -16.41
C GLU A 261 1.98 -3.94 -14.94
N GLU A 262 1.80 -2.66 -14.62
CA GLU A 262 1.96 -2.11 -13.28
C GLU A 262 0.91 -2.64 -12.28
N TYR A 263 -0.11 -3.35 -12.76
CA TYR A 263 -1.12 -3.97 -11.91
C TYR A 263 -0.81 -5.41 -11.53
N VAL A 264 0.15 -6.06 -12.19
CA VAL A 264 0.48 -7.48 -11.95
C VAL A 264 0.84 -7.72 -10.48
N PHE A 265 1.81 -6.99 -9.97
CA PHE A 265 2.31 -7.22 -8.61
C PHE A 265 1.29 -6.82 -7.52
N PRO A 266 0.64 -5.64 -7.54
CA PRO A 266 -0.37 -5.30 -6.56
C PRO A 266 -1.63 -6.17 -6.63
N GLN A 267 -2.01 -6.69 -7.80
CA GLN A 267 -3.10 -7.67 -7.91
C GLN A 267 -2.72 -9.01 -7.26
N LEU A 268 -1.50 -9.48 -7.48
CA LEU A 268 -0.96 -10.67 -6.83
C LEU A 268 -0.95 -10.51 -5.30
N PHE A 269 -0.49 -9.36 -4.81
CA PHE A 269 -0.49 -9.04 -3.39
C PHE A 269 -1.90 -9.04 -2.81
N MET A 270 -2.88 -8.45 -3.51
CA MET A 270 -4.26 -8.45 -3.06
C MET A 270 -4.91 -9.84 -3.08
N GLN A 271 -4.52 -10.74 -3.99
CA GLN A 271 -5.00 -12.12 -3.94
C GLN A 271 -4.49 -12.85 -2.70
N TRP A 272 -3.24 -12.64 -2.31
CA TRP A 272 -2.72 -13.14 -1.05
C TRP A 272 -3.46 -12.55 0.16
N ILE A 273 -3.70 -11.23 0.21
CA ILE A 273 -4.54 -10.59 1.26
C ILE A 273 -5.93 -11.23 1.32
N ARG A 274 -6.50 -11.61 0.18
CA ARG A 274 -7.82 -12.24 0.11
C ARG A 274 -7.84 -13.62 0.76
N GLU A 275 -6.75 -14.37 0.68
CA GLU A 275 -6.62 -15.73 1.20
C GLU A 275 -6.15 -15.78 2.67
N THR A 276 -5.49 -14.72 3.17
CA THR A 276 -5.09 -14.65 4.58
C THR A 276 -6.20 -14.10 5.47
N ASP A 277 -6.32 -14.61 6.70
CA ASP A 277 -7.22 -14.06 7.73
C ASP A 277 -6.60 -12.93 8.55
N GLU A 278 -5.29 -12.69 8.40
CA GLU A 278 -4.55 -11.74 9.23
C GLU A 278 -4.71 -10.29 8.76
N PHE A 279 -4.97 -10.05 7.47
CA PHE A 279 -5.09 -8.72 6.89
C PHE A 279 -6.40 -8.55 6.14
N ASP A 280 -6.99 -7.36 6.25
CA ASP A 280 -8.27 -7.03 5.63
C ASP A 280 -8.12 -6.26 4.33
N GLY A 281 -6.95 -5.68 4.08
CA GLY A 281 -6.72 -4.88 2.88
C GLY A 281 -5.38 -4.17 2.89
N VAL A 282 -5.28 -3.19 1.99
CA VAL A 282 -4.08 -2.40 1.77
C VAL A 282 -4.41 -0.91 1.85
N ARG A 283 -3.60 -0.16 2.57
CA ARG A 283 -3.55 1.30 2.57
C ARG A 283 -2.36 1.75 1.74
N TYR A 284 -2.58 2.64 0.79
CA TYR A 284 -1.54 3.04 -0.14
C TYR A 284 -1.68 4.48 -0.59
N LYS A 285 -0.58 5.08 -1.02
CA LYS A 285 -0.58 6.41 -1.60
C LYS A 285 -1.14 6.37 -3.02
N SER A 286 -2.00 7.35 -3.37
CA SER A 286 -2.45 7.51 -4.75
C SER A 286 -1.26 7.72 -5.69
N SER A 287 -1.26 7.04 -6.82
CA SER A 287 -0.30 7.24 -7.91
C SER A 287 -0.72 8.35 -8.89
N LEU A 288 -1.86 9.00 -8.65
CA LEU A 288 -2.28 10.14 -9.42
C LEU A 288 -1.38 11.35 -9.11
N ASN A 289 -1.00 12.08 -10.15
CA ASN A 289 -0.27 13.34 -10.01
C ASN A 289 -1.23 14.42 -9.51
N THR A 290 -1.52 14.41 -8.22
CA THR A 290 -2.39 15.40 -7.60
C THR A 290 -1.53 16.46 -6.92
N ASN A 291 -1.00 17.41 -7.72
CA ASN A 291 -0.51 18.68 -7.18
C ASN A 291 -1.64 19.52 -6.53
N LEU A 292 -2.86 18.99 -6.54
CA LEU A 292 -4.09 19.65 -6.10
C LEU A 292 -4.52 19.26 -4.68
N VAL A 293 -4.00 18.18 -4.14
CA VAL A 293 -4.27 17.80 -2.74
C VAL A 293 -2.99 18.08 -1.95
N ASP A 294 -2.78 19.35 -1.63
CA ASP A 294 -1.68 19.81 -0.78
C ASP A 294 -1.89 19.30 0.65
N GLY A 295 -0.86 18.72 1.18
CA GLY A 295 -0.79 18.27 2.56
C GLY A 295 -0.86 16.75 2.69
N MET A 296 -0.74 16.22 3.83
CA MET A 296 -0.60 14.87 4.31
C MET A 296 -1.27 13.71 3.51
N GLY A 297 -0.84 13.56 2.24
CA GLY A 297 -0.95 12.29 1.52
C GLY A 297 -2.34 11.94 1.00
N ALA A 298 -2.48 12.01 -0.32
CA ALA A 298 -3.55 11.35 -1.03
C ALA A 298 -3.52 9.83 -0.78
N ILE A 299 -4.28 9.36 0.22
CA ILE A 299 -4.27 7.98 0.70
C ILE A 299 -5.53 7.27 0.24
N ASN A 300 -5.33 6.08 -0.31
CA ASN A 300 -6.39 5.17 -0.69
C ASN A 300 -6.36 3.90 0.17
N ILE A 301 -7.52 3.28 0.31
CA ILE A 301 -7.67 1.94 0.88
C ILE A 301 -8.31 1.04 -0.16
N ALA A 302 -7.82 -0.19 -0.25
CA ALA A 302 -8.41 -1.26 -1.04
C ALA A 302 -8.73 -2.44 -0.12
N LEU A 303 -10.02 -2.80 -0.03
CA LEU A 303 -10.54 -3.88 0.80
C LEU A 303 -11.13 -4.96 -0.11
N PRO A 304 -10.55 -6.16 -0.19
CA PRO A 304 -11.09 -7.24 -1.00
C PRO A 304 -12.37 -7.79 -0.38
N VAL A 305 -13.34 -8.13 -1.21
CA VAL A 305 -14.52 -8.87 -0.78
C VAL A 305 -14.11 -10.33 -0.56
N LYS A 306 -14.04 -10.77 0.69
CA LYS A 306 -13.62 -12.14 1.07
C LYS A 306 -14.78 -13.09 1.20
N GLU A 307 -15.95 -12.61 1.66
CA GLU A 307 -17.13 -13.45 1.84
C GLU A 307 -17.94 -13.57 0.54
N TYR A 308 -18.25 -14.82 0.15
CA TYR A 308 -19.21 -15.10 -0.92
C TYR A 308 -20.56 -15.43 -0.32
N ARG A 309 -21.52 -14.51 -0.44
CA ARG A 309 -22.87 -14.65 0.13
C ARG A 309 -23.95 -14.58 -0.93
N ALA A 310 -25.13 -15.12 -0.62
CA ALA A 310 -26.28 -15.12 -1.53
C ALA A 310 -26.77 -13.70 -1.85
N ASP A 311 -26.70 -12.76 -0.90
CA ASP A 311 -27.00 -11.32 -1.11
C ASP A 311 -25.88 -10.58 -1.86
N GLY A 312 -24.72 -11.21 -2.02
CA GLY A 312 -23.55 -10.69 -2.73
C GLY A 312 -22.75 -9.65 -1.94
N LEU A 313 -23.01 -9.49 -0.65
CA LEU A 313 -22.36 -8.49 0.21
C LEU A 313 -21.48 -9.16 1.26
N ASP A 314 -20.34 -8.56 1.51
CA ASP A 314 -19.41 -8.94 2.57
C ASP A 314 -19.78 -8.21 3.86
N ARG A 315 -20.19 -8.95 4.89
CA ARG A 315 -20.62 -8.36 6.18
C ARG A 315 -19.46 -7.85 7.02
N ARG A 316 -18.27 -8.37 6.79
CA ARG A 316 -17.08 -7.91 7.51
C ARG A 316 -16.73 -6.46 7.16
N LEU A 317 -17.13 -6.03 5.95
CA LEU A 317 -16.92 -4.67 5.46
C LEU A 317 -18.13 -3.75 5.67
N ALA A 318 -19.27 -4.27 6.18
CA ALA A 318 -20.55 -3.54 6.27
C ALA A 318 -20.78 -2.87 7.62
#